data_15282f26a136be91f535828f187703af
#
_entry.id   15282f26a136be91f535828f187703af
#
_cell.length_a   1.000
_cell.length_b   1.000
_cell.length_c   1.000
_cell.angle_alpha   90.00
_cell.angle_beta   90.00
_cell.angle_gamma   90.00
#
_symmetry.space_group_name_H-M   'P 1'
#
loop_
_entity.id
_entity.type
_entity.pdbx_description
1 polymer ?
#
loop_
_entity_poly.entity_id
_entity_poly.type
_entity_poly.pdbx_seq_one_letter_code
_entity_poly.pdbx_strand_id
1 'polypeptide(L)'
;MSPPRVDDHFSGHAAGYAQARPGYPDALFAWLAGQAPSRTQAWDAGCGNGQASIGLARHFERVHASDPSAAQVANATAHPRVHYAVEPAEHCSLADGSADLVVVAQAYHWFDHAAFCGEARRILRAGGVIAVWGYLRSTVSPAVDAVFDRLHDEVLAADWPAGRAHLLNRYADLPFPFARLATPDFEMCEHWTLPQYLAYLRSWSASQRYQARTGMDAIRESQSAFADAWGDPAQARAVRWPLVLLAGRR
;
A
#
# COMPACT_ATOMS: atom_id res chain seq x y z
N MET A 1 -16.48 -0.65 -26.74
CA MET A 1 -16.23 0.30 -25.64
C MET A 1 -14.78 0.13 -25.22
N SER A 2 -13.94 1.16 -25.32
CA SER A 2 -12.55 1.07 -24.86
C SER A 2 -12.54 0.95 -23.33
N PRO A 3 -11.64 0.13 -22.74
CA PRO A 3 -11.54 0.01 -21.29
C PRO A 3 -11.18 1.39 -20.69
N PRO A 4 -11.62 1.70 -19.45
CA PRO A 4 -11.26 2.93 -18.79
C PRO A 4 -9.73 3.01 -18.70
N ARG A 5 -9.15 4.16 -19.08
CA ARG A 5 -7.73 4.42 -18.89
C ARG A 5 -7.46 4.40 -17.38
N VAL A 6 -6.65 3.46 -16.93
CA VAL A 6 -6.02 3.52 -15.62
C VAL A 6 -5.09 4.73 -15.68
N ASP A 7 -5.43 5.79 -14.95
CA ASP A 7 -4.55 6.94 -14.80
C ASP A 7 -3.27 6.47 -14.10
N ASP A 8 -2.18 6.41 -14.85
CA ASP A 8 -0.87 5.98 -14.35
C ASP A 8 -0.24 7.07 -13.48
N HIS A 9 -0.63 7.11 -12.22
CA HIS A 9 -0.18 8.08 -11.23
C HIS A 9 1.22 7.79 -10.67
N PHE A 10 1.86 6.66 -11.05
CA PHE A 10 3.03 6.12 -10.34
C PHE A 10 4.28 5.91 -11.20
N SER A 11 4.18 5.96 -12.53
CA SER A 11 5.30 5.60 -13.43
C SER A 11 6.47 6.59 -13.45
N GLY A 12 6.29 7.82 -13.01
CA GLY A 12 7.31 8.88 -13.15
C GLY A 12 8.47 8.86 -12.14
N HIS A 13 8.36 8.17 -11.00
CA HIS A 13 9.30 8.31 -9.86
C HIS A 13 9.61 7.01 -9.10
N ALA A 14 9.52 5.86 -9.75
CA ALA A 14 9.58 4.54 -9.12
C ALA A 14 10.84 4.29 -8.27
N ALA A 15 12.02 4.79 -8.65
CA ALA A 15 13.27 4.53 -7.93
C ALA A 15 13.40 5.30 -6.60
N GLY A 16 13.00 6.57 -6.55
CA GLY A 16 12.98 7.37 -5.32
C GLY A 16 11.84 7.00 -4.37
N TYR A 17 10.75 6.47 -4.94
CA TYR A 17 9.56 6.02 -4.23
C TYR A 17 9.84 4.80 -3.33
N ALA A 18 10.62 3.83 -3.82
CA ALA A 18 10.93 2.59 -3.09
C ALA A 18 11.77 2.82 -1.83
N GLN A 19 12.70 3.79 -1.85
CA GLN A 19 13.60 4.08 -0.72
C GLN A 19 12.97 4.93 0.39
N ALA A 20 11.89 5.65 0.09
CA ALA A 20 11.26 6.56 1.03
C ALA A 20 10.01 5.97 1.73
N ARG A 21 9.62 4.73 1.44
CA ARG A 21 8.41 4.12 1.99
C ARG A 21 8.74 3.14 3.12
N PRO A 22 7.93 3.15 4.23
CA PRO A 22 8.12 2.20 5.32
C PRO A 22 7.80 0.78 4.88
N GLY A 23 8.49 -0.21 5.46
CA GLY A 23 8.23 -1.62 5.24
C GLY A 23 7.04 -2.13 6.05
N TYR A 24 6.32 -3.14 5.52
CA TYR A 24 5.28 -3.82 6.30
C TYR A 24 5.92 -4.73 7.36
N PRO A 25 5.31 -4.84 8.57
CA PRO A 25 5.87 -5.65 9.64
C PRO A 25 5.81 -7.14 9.31
N ASP A 26 6.88 -7.91 9.62
CA ASP A 26 6.93 -9.36 9.43
C ASP A 26 5.78 -10.08 10.16
N ALA A 27 5.33 -9.56 11.29
CA ALA A 27 4.20 -10.09 12.04
C ALA A 27 2.89 -10.13 11.22
N LEU A 28 2.67 -9.18 10.31
CA LEU A 28 1.52 -9.20 9.39
C LEU A 28 1.60 -10.42 8.47
N PHE A 29 2.75 -10.64 7.82
CA PHE A 29 2.92 -11.75 6.88
C PHE A 29 2.88 -13.11 7.60
N ALA A 30 3.46 -13.21 8.79
CA ALA A 30 3.40 -14.41 9.61
C ALA A 30 1.96 -14.75 10.01
N TRP A 31 1.17 -13.74 10.42
CA TRP A 31 -0.24 -13.92 10.75
C TRP A 31 -1.05 -14.35 9.53
N LEU A 32 -0.88 -13.70 8.37
CA LEU A 32 -1.56 -14.07 7.12
C LEU A 32 -1.24 -15.50 6.69
N ALA A 33 0.03 -15.89 6.76
CA ALA A 33 0.47 -17.25 6.45
C ALA A 33 -0.11 -18.29 7.43
N GLY A 34 -0.35 -17.90 8.70
CA GLY A 34 -1.01 -18.74 9.71
C GLY A 34 -2.52 -18.91 9.45
N GLN A 35 -3.16 -17.99 8.72
CA GLN A 35 -4.58 -18.10 8.36
C GLN A 35 -4.79 -18.92 7.06
N ALA A 36 -3.80 -18.99 6.19
CA ALA A 36 -3.89 -19.70 4.92
C ALA A 36 -3.93 -21.22 5.11
N PRO A 37 -4.66 -21.97 4.26
CA PRO A 37 -4.77 -23.43 4.36
C PRO A 37 -3.47 -24.15 4.02
N SER A 38 -2.62 -23.56 3.21
CA SER A 38 -1.24 -23.98 2.97
C SER A 38 -0.36 -22.77 2.61
N ARG A 39 0.93 -22.99 2.32
CA ARG A 39 1.89 -21.94 2.00
C ARG A 39 2.52 -22.13 0.62
N THR A 40 1.77 -22.73 -0.30
CA THR A 40 2.28 -23.07 -1.63
C THR A 40 2.27 -21.89 -2.57
N GLN A 41 1.14 -21.14 -2.63
CA GLN A 41 0.95 -20.06 -3.58
C GLN A 41 0.25 -18.86 -2.95
N ALA A 42 0.83 -17.68 -3.03
CA ALA A 42 0.16 -16.41 -2.77
C ALA A 42 0.02 -15.59 -4.05
N TRP A 43 -1.00 -14.75 -4.13
CA TRP A 43 -1.17 -13.71 -5.14
C TRP A 43 -1.17 -12.33 -4.50
N ASP A 44 -0.27 -11.44 -4.96
CA ASP A 44 -0.20 -10.03 -4.60
C ASP A 44 -0.78 -9.20 -5.76
N ALA A 45 -2.03 -8.76 -5.64
CA ALA A 45 -2.75 -8.02 -6.66
C ALA A 45 -2.55 -6.51 -6.50
N GLY A 46 -2.11 -5.82 -7.55
CA GLY A 46 -1.69 -4.42 -7.49
C GLY A 46 -0.38 -4.27 -6.71
N CYS A 47 0.61 -5.13 -7.04
CA CYS A 47 1.84 -5.29 -6.27
C CYS A 47 2.79 -4.08 -6.32
N GLY A 48 2.59 -3.14 -7.26
CA GLY A 48 3.52 -2.05 -7.49
C GLY A 48 4.94 -2.57 -7.73
N ASN A 49 5.91 -2.04 -7.00
CA ASN A 49 7.31 -2.47 -7.05
C ASN A 49 7.63 -3.70 -6.16
N GLY A 50 6.62 -4.42 -5.65
CA GLY A 50 6.78 -5.71 -4.99
C GLY A 50 7.06 -5.67 -3.48
N GLN A 51 6.77 -4.57 -2.79
CA GLN A 51 7.06 -4.43 -1.36
C GLN A 51 6.36 -5.51 -0.51
N ALA A 52 5.07 -5.77 -0.75
CA ALA A 52 4.35 -6.85 -0.07
C ALA A 52 4.77 -8.23 -0.59
N SER A 53 5.05 -8.35 -1.89
CA SER A 53 5.49 -9.60 -2.51
C SER A 53 6.76 -10.18 -1.85
N ILE A 54 7.75 -9.32 -1.53
CA ILE A 54 8.97 -9.73 -0.83
C ILE A 54 8.66 -10.22 0.59
N GLY A 55 7.75 -9.56 1.30
CA GLY A 55 7.30 -10.03 2.61
C GLY A 55 6.63 -11.40 2.54
N LEU A 56 5.76 -11.61 1.57
CA LEU A 56 5.08 -12.89 1.33
C LEU A 56 6.07 -14.01 0.97
N ALA A 57 7.11 -13.71 0.18
CA ALA A 57 8.11 -14.69 -0.26
C ALA A 57 8.92 -15.32 0.89
N ARG A 58 8.88 -14.75 2.09
CA ARG A 58 9.46 -15.35 3.30
C ARG A 58 8.61 -16.49 3.85
N HIS A 59 7.31 -16.51 3.53
CA HIS A 59 6.32 -17.41 4.11
C HIS A 59 5.68 -18.36 3.09
N PHE A 60 5.73 -18.04 1.78
CA PHE A 60 5.14 -18.83 0.71
C PHE A 60 6.23 -19.36 -0.23
N GLU A 61 5.99 -20.54 -0.80
CA GLU A 61 6.91 -21.16 -1.77
C GLU A 61 6.94 -20.36 -3.06
N ARG A 62 5.81 -19.82 -3.49
CA ARG A 62 5.65 -19.01 -4.69
C ARG A 62 4.73 -17.82 -4.42
N VAL A 63 5.10 -16.68 -4.98
CA VAL A 63 4.28 -15.47 -5.01
C VAL A 63 4.10 -15.06 -6.46
N HIS A 64 2.86 -15.01 -6.92
CA HIS A 64 2.50 -14.32 -8.15
C HIS A 64 2.20 -12.87 -7.79
N ALA A 65 2.90 -11.93 -8.42
CA ALA A 65 2.78 -10.51 -8.14
C ALA A 65 2.37 -9.79 -9.42
N SER A 66 1.18 -9.19 -9.45
CA SER A 66 0.68 -8.54 -10.65
C SER A 66 0.34 -7.08 -10.43
N ASP A 67 0.64 -6.25 -11.44
CA ASP A 67 0.30 -4.83 -11.48
C ASP A 67 0.03 -4.42 -12.94
N PRO A 68 -0.97 -3.58 -13.24
CA PRO A 68 -1.23 -3.12 -14.59
C PRO A 68 -0.14 -2.19 -15.15
N SER A 69 0.69 -1.59 -14.29
CA SER A 69 1.79 -0.71 -14.67
C SER A 69 3.06 -1.50 -14.99
N ALA A 70 3.42 -1.59 -16.28
CA ALA A 70 4.68 -2.18 -16.71
C ALA A 70 5.89 -1.48 -16.09
N ALA A 71 5.81 -0.18 -15.81
CA ALA A 71 6.88 0.58 -15.17
C ALA A 71 7.07 0.16 -13.71
N GLN A 72 6.00 -0.12 -12.96
CA GLN A 72 6.10 -0.64 -11.60
C GLN A 72 6.74 -2.03 -11.59
N VAL A 73 6.26 -2.92 -12.45
CA VAL A 73 6.79 -4.29 -12.59
C VAL A 73 8.27 -4.27 -12.99
N ALA A 74 8.68 -3.41 -13.92
CA ALA A 74 10.07 -3.29 -14.34
C ALA A 74 11.03 -2.81 -13.24
N ASN A 75 10.51 -2.05 -12.25
CA ASN A 75 11.27 -1.56 -11.10
C ASN A 75 11.06 -2.43 -9.84
N ALA A 76 10.40 -3.58 -9.97
CA ALA A 76 10.13 -4.44 -8.83
C ALA A 76 11.40 -5.15 -8.33
N THR A 77 11.46 -5.36 -7.02
CA THR A 77 12.58 -6.05 -6.39
C THR A 77 12.59 -7.52 -6.77
N ALA A 78 13.62 -7.97 -7.48
CA ALA A 78 13.76 -9.36 -7.90
C ALA A 78 13.91 -10.30 -6.68
N HIS A 79 13.19 -11.42 -6.71
CA HIS A 79 13.29 -12.48 -5.70
C HIS A 79 12.99 -13.84 -6.32
N PRO A 80 13.72 -14.93 -6.00
CA PRO A 80 13.57 -16.23 -6.65
C PRO A 80 12.20 -16.90 -6.49
N ARG A 81 11.43 -16.49 -5.49
CA ARG A 81 10.08 -17.01 -5.22
C ARG A 81 8.96 -16.09 -5.73
N VAL A 82 9.30 -14.93 -6.32
CA VAL A 82 8.31 -13.96 -6.82
C VAL A 82 8.33 -13.94 -8.33
N HIS A 83 7.18 -14.20 -8.92
CA HIS A 83 6.94 -14.05 -10.35
C HIS A 83 6.12 -12.78 -10.58
N TYR A 84 6.71 -11.80 -11.26
CA TYR A 84 6.06 -10.55 -11.60
C TYR A 84 5.40 -10.63 -12.97
N ALA A 85 4.16 -10.10 -13.07
CA ALA A 85 3.38 -10.06 -14.30
C ALA A 85 2.69 -8.70 -14.49
N VAL A 86 2.59 -8.26 -15.74
CA VAL A 86 1.81 -7.05 -16.08
C VAL A 86 0.37 -7.48 -16.35
N GLU A 87 -0.46 -7.46 -15.30
CA GLU A 87 -1.84 -7.92 -15.33
C GLU A 87 -2.70 -7.03 -14.43
N PRO A 88 -3.96 -6.75 -14.80
CA PRO A 88 -4.90 -6.07 -13.92
C PRO A 88 -5.39 -7.00 -12.81
N ALA A 89 -5.86 -6.43 -11.71
CA ALA A 89 -6.38 -7.18 -10.57
C ALA A 89 -7.68 -7.95 -10.90
N GLU A 90 -8.41 -7.51 -11.90
CA GLU A 90 -9.67 -8.07 -12.37
C GLU A 90 -9.49 -9.31 -13.25
N HIS A 91 -8.26 -9.58 -13.68
CA HIS A 91 -7.95 -10.74 -14.53
C HIS A 91 -6.50 -11.18 -14.34
N CYS A 92 -6.31 -12.32 -13.70
CA CYS A 92 -5.00 -12.88 -13.37
C CYS A 92 -4.79 -14.22 -14.09
N SER A 93 -3.57 -14.49 -14.52
CA SER A 93 -3.19 -15.72 -15.24
C SER A 93 -3.15 -16.98 -14.37
N LEU A 94 -3.30 -16.84 -13.03
CA LEU A 94 -3.37 -18.00 -12.14
C LEU A 94 -4.61 -18.88 -12.41
N ALA A 95 -4.42 -20.19 -12.28
CA ALA A 95 -5.50 -21.16 -12.45
C ALA A 95 -6.54 -21.09 -11.31
N ASP A 96 -7.75 -21.60 -11.59
CA ASP A 96 -8.82 -21.69 -10.59
C ASP A 96 -8.38 -22.51 -9.38
N GLY A 97 -8.69 -22.02 -8.17
CA GLY A 97 -8.41 -22.72 -6.93
C GLY A 97 -6.94 -22.99 -6.65
N SER A 98 -6.02 -22.18 -7.22
CA SER A 98 -4.57 -22.40 -7.10
C SER A 98 -3.91 -21.66 -5.94
N ALA A 99 -4.48 -20.55 -5.45
CA ALA A 99 -3.88 -19.74 -4.40
C ALA A 99 -4.40 -20.07 -3.01
N ASP A 100 -3.50 -20.01 -2.03
CA ASP A 100 -3.79 -20.13 -0.61
C ASP A 100 -4.16 -18.80 0.02
N LEU A 101 -3.54 -17.73 -0.52
CA LEU A 101 -3.68 -16.36 -0.05
C LEU A 101 -3.74 -15.41 -1.25
N VAL A 102 -4.67 -14.47 -1.22
CA VAL A 102 -4.72 -13.29 -2.08
C VAL A 102 -4.52 -12.06 -1.21
N VAL A 103 -3.63 -11.16 -1.61
CA VAL A 103 -3.41 -9.92 -0.88
C VAL A 103 -3.55 -8.70 -1.79
N VAL A 104 -3.95 -7.58 -1.19
CA VAL A 104 -3.96 -6.26 -1.81
C VAL A 104 -3.38 -5.25 -0.81
N ALA A 105 -2.21 -4.72 -1.13
CA ALA A 105 -1.51 -3.76 -0.30
C ALA A 105 -1.60 -2.35 -0.90
N GLN A 106 -2.31 -1.42 -0.26
CA GLN A 106 -2.46 -0.02 -0.70
C GLN A 106 -3.09 0.18 -2.10
N ALA A 107 -3.76 -0.83 -2.66
CA ALA A 107 -4.26 -0.77 -4.03
C ALA A 107 -5.78 -0.96 -4.16
N TYR A 108 -6.45 -1.51 -3.14
CA TYR A 108 -7.85 -1.93 -3.21
C TYR A 108 -8.80 -0.83 -3.69
N HIS A 109 -8.58 0.40 -3.32
CA HIS A 109 -9.42 1.55 -3.68
C HIS A 109 -9.33 1.99 -5.15
N TRP A 110 -8.48 1.31 -5.94
CA TRP A 110 -8.34 1.56 -7.39
C TRP A 110 -9.06 0.54 -8.26
N PHE A 111 -9.49 -0.60 -7.68
CA PHE A 111 -10.00 -1.74 -8.41
C PHE A 111 -11.48 -1.60 -8.79
N ASP A 112 -11.90 -2.30 -9.85
CA ASP A 112 -13.30 -2.72 -9.99
C ASP A 112 -13.58 -3.81 -8.97
N HIS A 113 -14.19 -3.44 -7.86
CA HIS A 113 -14.38 -4.33 -6.72
C HIS A 113 -15.22 -5.56 -7.03
N ALA A 114 -16.23 -5.46 -7.93
CA ALA A 114 -17.07 -6.58 -8.29
C ALA A 114 -16.27 -7.60 -9.12
N ALA A 115 -15.55 -7.14 -10.14
CA ALA A 115 -14.70 -7.96 -10.99
C ALA A 115 -13.54 -8.58 -10.19
N PHE A 116 -12.82 -7.77 -9.38
CA PHE A 116 -11.73 -8.26 -8.54
C PHE A 116 -12.19 -9.31 -7.51
N CYS A 117 -13.31 -9.09 -6.81
CA CYS A 117 -13.81 -10.07 -5.85
C CYS A 117 -14.23 -11.38 -6.53
N GLY A 118 -14.74 -11.31 -7.74
CA GLY A 118 -15.01 -12.48 -8.58
C GLY A 118 -13.73 -13.25 -8.93
N GLU A 119 -12.71 -12.54 -9.36
CA GLU A 119 -11.40 -13.09 -9.70
C GLU A 119 -10.67 -13.68 -8.48
N ALA A 120 -10.65 -12.96 -7.36
CA ALA A 120 -10.09 -13.48 -6.12
C ALA A 120 -10.78 -14.76 -5.65
N ARG A 121 -12.13 -14.85 -5.80
CA ARG A 121 -12.87 -16.09 -5.53
C ARG A 121 -12.49 -17.21 -6.47
N ARG A 122 -12.31 -16.94 -7.77
CA ARG A 122 -11.90 -17.94 -8.76
C ARG A 122 -10.56 -18.55 -8.39
N ILE A 123 -9.57 -17.69 -8.08
CA ILE A 123 -8.17 -18.07 -7.84
C ILE A 123 -7.98 -18.74 -6.49
N LEU A 124 -8.64 -18.26 -5.41
CA LEU A 124 -8.53 -18.86 -4.09
C LEU A 124 -9.04 -20.29 -4.10
N ARG A 125 -8.34 -21.20 -3.46
CA ARG A 125 -8.84 -22.55 -3.17
C ARG A 125 -9.89 -22.54 -2.06
N ALA A 126 -10.57 -23.65 -1.85
CA ALA A 126 -11.49 -23.79 -0.71
C ALA A 126 -10.76 -23.53 0.62
N GLY A 127 -11.32 -22.64 1.45
CA GLY A 127 -10.71 -22.21 2.70
C GLY A 127 -9.53 -21.23 2.53
N GLY A 128 -9.20 -20.81 1.31
CA GLY A 128 -8.20 -19.80 1.02
C GLY A 128 -8.58 -18.44 1.60
N VAL A 129 -7.59 -17.60 1.85
CA VAL A 129 -7.73 -16.32 2.56
C VAL A 129 -7.49 -15.16 1.60
N ILE A 130 -8.29 -14.12 1.73
CA ILE A 130 -8.03 -12.80 1.14
C ILE A 130 -7.72 -11.79 2.24
N ALA A 131 -6.74 -10.93 2.02
CA ALA A 131 -6.42 -9.82 2.90
C ALA A 131 -6.20 -8.53 2.10
N VAL A 132 -6.81 -7.46 2.58
CA VAL A 132 -6.68 -6.12 2.01
C VAL A 132 -6.20 -5.19 3.11
N TRP A 133 -5.13 -4.44 2.86
CA TRP A 133 -4.67 -3.46 3.84
C TRP A 133 -4.17 -2.17 3.23
N GLY A 134 -4.17 -1.15 4.08
CA GLY A 134 -3.53 0.11 3.81
C GLY A 134 -3.09 0.75 5.12
N TYR A 135 -2.18 1.71 5.05
CA TYR A 135 -1.76 2.47 6.22
C TYR A 135 -2.42 3.85 6.25
N LEU A 136 -2.74 4.27 7.46
CA LEU A 136 -3.34 5.57 7.75
C LEU A 136 -2.26 6.66 7.85
N ARG A 137 -2.61 7.78 8.48
CA ARG A 137 -1.69 8.88 8.77
C ARG A 137 -0.55 8.40 9.64
N SER A 138 0.64 8.95 9.42
CA SER A 138 1.76 8.75 10.35
C SER A 138 1.55 9.56 11.62
N THR A 139 2.11 9.06 12.72
CA THR A 139 2.24 9.77 13.99
C THR A 139 3.69 9.77 14.44
N VAL A 140 4.13 10.86 15.05
CA VAL A 140 5.50 11.04 15.57
C VAL A 140 5.47 11.58 16.99
N SER A 141 4.92 12.78 17.15
CA SER A 141 4.69 13.45 18.42
C SER A 141 3.59 14.50 18.24
N PRO A 142 2.90 14.93 19.31
CA PRO A 142 1.79 15.90 19.17
C PRO A 142 2.18 17.18 18.41
N ALA A 143 3.41 17.67 18.58
CA ALA A 143 3.88 18.87 17.89
C ALA A 143 4.08 18.63 16.38
N VAL A 144 4.71 17.51 16.00
CA VAL A 144 4.93 17.14 14.59
C VAL A 144 3.60 16.79 13.93
N ASP A 145 2.72 16.09 14.64
CA ASP A 145 1.41 15.65 14.13
C ASP A 145 0.50 16.86 13.83
N ALA A 146 0.56 17.93 14.61
CA ALA A 146 -0.17 19.17 14.33
C ALA A 146 0.28 19.86 13.02
N VAL A 147 1.59 19.83 12.72
CA VAL A 147 2.13 20.35 11.45
C VAL A 147 1.72 19.43 10.29
N PHE A 148 1.78 18.12 10.52
CA PHE A 148 1.33 17.12 9.56
C PHE A 148 -0.15 17.30 9.21
N ASP A 149 -1.02 17.46 10.18
CA ASP A 149 -2.47 17.62 9.97
C ASP A 149 -2.76 18.88 9.13
N ARG A 150 -2.10 20.00 9.41
CA ARG A 150 -2.21 21.21 8.57
C ARG A 150 -1.76 20.95 7.13
N LEU A 151 -0.59 20.33 6.93
CA LEU A 151 -0.12 19.98 5.60
C LEU A 151 -1.11 19.08 4.87
N HIS A 152 -1.58 18.05 5.54
CA HIS A 152 -2.44 17.02 4.97
C HIS A 152 -3.86 17.51 4.66
N ASP A 153 -4.49 18.22 5.61
CA ASP A 153 -5.92 18.54 5.58
C ASP A 153 -6.21 19.94 5.04
N GLU A 154 -5.22 20.85 5.04
CA GLU A 154 -5.41 22.21 4.53
C GLU A 154 -4.63 22.42 3.24
N VAL A 155 -3.30 22.22 3.25
CA VAL A 155 -2.45 22.55 2.10
C VAL A 155 -2.67 21.59 0.94
N LEU A 156 -2.70 20.29 1.22
CA LEU A 156 -2.83 19.22 0.22
C LEU A 156 -4.27 18.71 0.04
N ALA A 157 -5.25 19.32 0.71
CA ALA A 157 -6.64 18.84 0.72
C ALA A 157 -7.23 18.56 -0.66
N ALA A 158 -7.02 19.50 -1.60
CA ALA A 158 -7.55 19.42 -2.96
C ALA A 158 -6.78 18.46 -3.89
N ASP A 159 -5.60 18.00 -3.48
CA ASP A 159 -4.69 17.22 -4.32
C ASP A 159 -4.72 15.71 -4.01
N TRP A 160 -5.46 15.30 -2.96
CA TRP A 160 -5.63 13.88 -2.65
C TRP A 160 -6.50 13.18 -3.70
N PRO A 161 -6.13 11.96 -4.14
CA PRO A 161 -7.00 11.14 -4.96
C PRO A 161 -8.30 10.78 -4.24
N ALA A 162 -9.42 10.77 -4.98
CA ALA A 162 -10.74 10.45 -4.41
C ALA A 162 -10.77 9.07 -3.70
N GLY A 163 -10.10 8.06 -4.25
CA GLY A 163 -10.01 6.72 -3.66
C GLY A 163 -9.41 6.69 -2.25
N ARG A 164 -8.64 7.71 -1.84
CA ARG A 164 -8.12 7.79 -0.48
C ARG A 164 -9.21 7.84 0.60
N ALA A 165 -10.39 8.39 0.30
CA ALA A 165 -11.51 8.44 1.23
C ALA A 165 -11.91 7.04 1.73
N HIS A 166 -11.88 6.04 0.85
CA HIS A 166 -12.19 4.65 1.21
C HIS A 166 -11.21 4.09 2.25
N LEU A 167 -9.91 4.40 2.12
CA LEU A 167 -8.91 4.00 3.10
C LEU A 167 -9.14 4.69 4.46
N LEU A 168 -9.43 6.00 4.46
CA LEU A 168 -9.74 6.74 5.69
C LEU A 168 -11.02 6.22 6.37
N ASN A 169 -12.01 5.76 5.58
CA ASN A 169 -13.20 5.06 6.05
C ASN A 169 -12.95 3.56 6.34
N ARG A 170 -11.69 3.15 6.44
CA ARG A 170 -11.28 1.77 6.74
C ARG A 170 -11.88 0.74 5.79
N TYR A 171 -12.10 1.14 4.52
CA TYR A 171 -12.77 0.35 3.47
C TYR A 171 -14.20 -0.12 3.82
N ALA A 172 -14.85 0.52 4.79
CA ALA A 172 -16.18 0.11 5.28
C ALA A 172 -17.28 0.28 4.22
N ASP A 173 -17.08 1.17 3.27
CA ASP A 173 -17.98 1.48 2.16
C ASP A 173 -17.70 0.68 0.89
N LEU A 174 -16.68 -0.18 0.89
CA LEU A 174 -16.33 -1.03 -0.25
C LEU A 174 -16.84 -2.47 -0.06
N PRO A 175 -17.26 -3.13 -1.17
CA PRO A 175 -17.67 -4.53 -1.12
C PRO A 175 -16.51 -5.43 -0.63
N PHE A 176 -16.81 -6.32 0.30
CA PHE A 176 -15.88 -7.38 0.71
C PHE A 176 -16.68 -8.66 1.00
N PRO A 177 -17.08 -9.39 -0.04
CA PRO A 177 -18.04 -10.50 0.06
C PRO A 177 -17.38 -11.82 0.52
N PHE A 178 -16.50 -11.77 1.50
CA PHE A 178 -15.81 -12.91 2.08
C PHE A 178 -16.17 -13.07 3.55
N ALA A 179 -16.17 -14.31 4.07
CA ALA A 179 -16.41 -14.56 5.49
C ALA A 179 -15.32 -13.89 6.33
N ARG A 180 -15.67 -12.84 7.08
CA ARG A 180 -14.73 -12.00 7.82
C ARG A 180 -13.94 -12.81 8.86
N LEU A 181 -12.65 -12.52 8.93
CA LEU A 181 -11.76 -12.99 9.99
C LEU A 181 -11.53 -11.84 11.00
N ALA A 182 -11.42 -12.19 12.28
CA ALA A 182 -10.94 -11.25 13.28
C ALA A 182 -9.45 -10.96 13.02
N THR A 183 -9.10 -9.69 12.91
CA THR A 183 -7.75 -9.24 12.61
C THR A 183 -7.10 -8.59 13.82
N PRO A 184 -5.82 -8.91 14.14
CA PRO A 184 -5.06 -8.11 15.10
C PRO A 184 -4.78 -6.71 14.55
N ASP A 185 -4.45 -5.78 15.43
CA ASP A 185 -3.91 -4.51 15.05
C ASP A 185 -2.43 -4.66 14.65
N PHE A 186 -2.07 -4.03 13.53
CA PHE A 186 -0.70 -3.93 13.07
C PHE A 186 -0.34 -2.46 12.85
N GLU A 187 0.93 -2.14 13.05
CA GLU A 187 1.48 -0.85 12.69
C GLU A 187 2.83 -1.04 11.99
N MET A 188 3.17 -0.15 11.08
CA MET A 188 4.54 0.03 10.61
C MET A 188 5.22 1.03 11.54
N CYS A 189 6.50 0.84 11.82
CA CYS A 189 7.30 1.74 12.63
C CYS A 189 8.70 1.84 12.07
N GLU A 190 9.12 3.06 11.76
CA GLU A 190 10.48 3.38 11.32
C GLU A 190 11.10 4.40 12.25
N HIS A 191 12.43 4.41 12.33
CA HIS A 191 13.16 5.43 13.07
C HIS A 191 13.84 6.37 12.08
N TRP A 192 13.21 7.50 11.81
CA TRP A 192 13.65 8.45 10.80
C TRP A 192 14.13 9.77 11.40
N THR A 193 15.11 10.36 10.75
CA THR A 193 15.49 11.76 10.93
C THR A 193 14.49 12.67 10.22
N LEU A 194 14.48 13.95 10.52
CA LEU A 194 13.60 14.90 9.84
C LEU A 194 13.80 14.91 8.32
N PRO A 195 15.02 14.91 7.75
CA PRO A 195 15.20 14.83 6.31
C PRO A 195 14.56 13.60 5.67
N GLN A 196 14.63 12.42 6.32
CA GLN A 196 14.00 11.19 5.85
C GLN A 196 12.47 11.30 5.88
N TYR A 197 11.91 11.85 6.96
CA TYR A 197 10.48 12.08 7.08
C TYR A 197 9.96 13.05 6.01
N LEU A 198 10.66 14.16 5.77
CA LEU A 198 10.29 15.10 4.70
C LEU A 198 10.40 14.48 3.30
N ALA A 199 11.38 13.62 3.06
CA ALA A 199 11.50 12.87 1.81
C ALA A 199 10.29 11.94 1.59
N TYR A 200 9.82 11.26 2.65
CA TYR A 200 8.59 10.48 2.62
C TYR A 200 7.37 11.34 2.26
N LEU A 201 7.17 12.48 2.90
CA LEU A 201 6.05 13.40 2.61
C LEU A 201 6.09 13.91 1.16
N ARG A 202 7.29 14.18 0.61
CA ARG A 202 7.47 14.56 -0.81
C ARG A 202 7.07 13.43 -1.78
N SER A 203 7.19 12.17 -1.36
CA SER A 203 6.83 11.02 -2.21
C SER A 203 5.32 10.82 -2.37
N TRP A 204 4.48 11.57 -1.66
CA TRP A 204 3.03 11.45 -1.77
C TRP A 204 2.50 11.92 -3.12
N SER A 205 1.51 11.23 -3.66
CA SER A 205 0.81 11.65 -4.87
C SER A 205 0.19 13.05 -4.75
N ALA A 206 -0.32 13.41 -3.56
CA ALA A 206 -0.85 14.73 -3.29
C ALA A 206 0.24 15.81 -3.37
N SER A 207 1.45 15.56 -2.81
CA SER A 207 2.58 16.50 -2.91
C SER A 207 3.01 16.73 -4.35
N GLN A 208 3.04 15.65 -5.16
CA GLN A 208 3.37 15.73 -6.59
C GLN A 208 2.30 16.50 -7.39
N ARG A 209 1.02 16.26 -7.12
CA ARG A 209 -0.09 16.98 -7.76
C ARG A 209 -0.11 18.46 -7.36
N TYR A 210 0.13 18.76 -6.08
CA TYR A 210 0.26 20.12 -5.61
C TYR A 210 1.36 20.86 -6.37
N GLN A 211 2.54 20.27 -6.49
CA GLN A 211 3.65 20.87 -7.23
C GLN A 211 3.34 21.04 -8.72
N ALA A 212 2.71 20.05 -9.35
CA ALA A 212 2.31 20.14 -10.75
C ALA A 212 1.27 21.26 -11.00
N ARG A 213 0.35 21.47 -10.06
CA ARG A 213 -0.71 22.47 -10.14
C ARG A 213 -0.23 23.88 -9.83
N THR A 214 0.63 24.03 -8.81
CA THR A 214 1.01 25.35 -8.27
C THR A 214 2.42 25.80 -8.68
N GLY A 215 3.29 24.87 -9.08
CA GLY A 215 4.72 25.11 -9.27
C GLY A 215 5.52 25.15 -7.97
N MET A 216 4.88 24.96 -6.79
CA MET A 216 5.48 25.08 -5.47
C MET A 216 5.67 23.73 -4.79
N ASP A 217 6.68 23.58 -3.92
CA ASP A 217 6.90 22.39 -3.09
C ASP A 217 6.27 22.61 -1.70
N ALA A 218 5.10 22.03 -1.47
CA ALA A 218 4.37 22.11 -0.19
C ALA A 218 5.23 21.69 1.03
N ILE A 219 6.13 20.72 0.84
CA ILE A 219 7.00 20.23 1.92
C ILE A 219 8.08 21.26 2.23
N ARG A 220 8.62 21.93 1.21
CA ARG A 220 9.59 23.04 1.41
C ARG A 220 8.94 24.21 2.13
N GLU A 221 7.70 24.54 1.81
CA GLU A 221 6.94 25.61 2.48
C GLU A 221 6.67 25.29 3.95
N SER A 222 6.44 24.00 4.27
CA SER A 222 6.18 23.54 5.64
C SER A 222 7.46 23.20 6.42
N GLN A 223 8.65 23.25 5.80
CA GLN A 223 9.88 22.72 6.35
C GLN A 223 10.29 23.39 7.67
N SER A 224 10.12 24.71 7.78
CA SER A 224 10.45 25.44 9.03
C SER A 224 9.57 24.97 10.20
N ALA A 225 8.25 24.85 9.97
CA ALA A 225 7.32 24.40 10.98
C ALA A 225 7.63 22.95 11.45
N PHE A 226 8.00 22.07 10.49
CA PHE A 226 8.47 20.73 10.85
C PHE A 226 9.78 20.75 11.64
N ALA A 227 10.74 21.62 11.30
CA ALA A 227 12.00 21.72 12.02
C ALA A 227 11.78 22.20 13.47
N ASP A 228 10.95 23.21 13.68
CA ASP A 228 10.60 23.72 14.99
C ASP A 228 9.90 22.64 15.86
N ALA A 229 8.98 21.86 15.27
CA ALA A 229 8.26 20.78 15.94
C ALA A 229 9.13 19.53 16.18
N TRP A 230 10.08 19.26 15.29
CA TRP A 230 10.99 18.10 15.40
C TRP A 230 12.10 18.33 16.43
N GLY A 231 12.60 19.55 16.57
CA GLY A 231 13.78 19.89 17.34
C GLY A 231 15.07 19.57 16.55
N ASP A 232 15.98 18.76 17.11
CA ASP A 232 17.20 18.38 16.38
C ASP A 232 16.88 17.54 15.15
N PRO A 233 17.12 18.06 13.93
CA PRO A 233 16.80 17.35 12.68
C PRO A 233 17.58 16.04 12.47
N ALA A 234 18.72 15.88 13.13
CA ALA A 234 19.55 14.68 13.04
C ALA A 234 19.08 13.58 14.02
N GLN A 235 18.29 13.94 15.02
CA GLN A 235 17.72 12.97 15.95
C GLN A 235 16.67 12.11 15.27
N ALA A 236 16.87 10.79 15.24
CA ALA A 236 15.87 9.85 14.75
C ALA A 236 14.69 9.76 15.75
N ARG A 237 13.46 9.82 15.22
CA ARG A 237 12.22 9.66 15.98
C ARG A 237 11.44 8.48 15.43
N ALA A 238 10.69 7.81 16.30
CA ALA A 238 9.76 6.76 15.87
C ALA A 238 8.62 7.40 15.07
N VAL A 239 8.49 7.00 13.83
CA VAL A 239 7.37 7.33 12.94
C VAL A 239 6.52 6.09 12.79
N ARG A 240 5.22 6.18 13.10
CA ARG A 240 4.30 5.04 13.18
C ARG A 240 3.15 5.20 12.20
N TRP A 241 2.74 4.12 11.57
CA TRP A 241 1.57 4.08 10.67
C TRP A 241 0.67 2.92 11.07
N PRO A 242 -0.47 3.18 11.70
CA PRO A 242 -1.48 2.15 11.93
C PRO A 242 -1.96 1.56 10.61
N LEU A 243 -2.10 0.24 10.54
CA LEU A 243 -2.68 -0.44 9.40
C LEU A 243 -4.20 -0.59 9.57
N VAL A 244 -4.92 -0.38 8.49
CA VAL A 244 -6.27 -0.89 8.31
C VAL A 244 -6.15 -2.24 7.64
N LEU A 245 -6.66 -3.30 8.24
CA LEU A 245 -6.61 -4.64 7.68
C LEU A 245 -8.03 -5.23 7.61
N LEU A 246 -8.42 -5.66 6.42
CA LEU A 246 -9.57 -6.52 6.20
C LEU A 246 -9.06 -7.90 5.80
N ALA A 247 -9.53 -8.94 6.46
CA ALA A 247 -9.25 -10.32 6.07
C ALA A 247 -10.53 -11.13 6.02
N GLY A 248 -10.57 -12.12 5.13
CA GLY A 248 -11.72 -12.99 4.97
C GLY A 248 -11.35 -14.32 4.33
N ARG A 249 -12.29 -15.26 4.38
CA ARG A 249 -12.12 -16.62 3.87
C ARG A 249 -13.11 -16.89 2.74
N ARG A 250 -12.62 -17.60 1.70
CA ARG A 250 -13.46 -18.13 0.61
C ARG A 250 -14.38 -19.21 1.12
#